data_14dfb19916e7b18a3eb3900181da338c
#
_entry.id   14dfb19916e7b18a3eb3900181da338c
#
_cell.length_a   1.000
_cell.length_b   1.000
_cell.length_c   1.000
_cell.angle_alpha   90.00
_cell.angle_beta   90.00
_cell.angle_gamma   90.00
#
_symmetry.space_group_name_H-M   'P 1'
#
loop_
_entity.id
_entity.type
_entity.pdbx_description
1 polymer ?
#
loop_
_entity_poly.entity_id
_entity_poly.type
_entity_poly.pdbx_seq_one_letter_code
_entity_poly.pdbx_strand_id
1 'polypeptide(L)'
;MATVAPQDPSSAPFEFDQEVCELVLDTAPRMFAVMQEYDLETEDPDAQVAAWGMAHEDGRVHVISVSGAVTMSLGSPERAVWHYGRRKGVSARLVWLAPGAGAFTRVEAA
;
A
#
# COMPACT_ATOMS: atom_id res chain seq x y z
N MET A 1 9.65 -10.12 16.94
CA MET A 1 9.89 -10.86 15.79
C MET A 1 11.26 -10.67 15.30
N ALA A 2 11.74 -11.65 14.88
CA ALA A 2 13.08 -11.60 14.49
C ALA A 2 13.14 -10.96 13.15
N THR A 3 13.77 -9.93 13.15
CA THR A 3 14.19 -9.39 11.93
C THR A 3 15.20 -10.31 11.39
N VAL A 4 15.16 -10.47 10.14
CA VAL A 4 16.26 -11.13 9.51
C VAL A 4 17.35 -10.11 9.47
N ALA A 5 18.09 -10.04 10.53
CA ALA A 5 19.23 -9.19 10.54
C ALA A 5 20.24 -9.73 9.56
N PRO A 6 21.05 -8.88 8.99
CA PRO A 6 22.13 -9.34 8.15
C PRO A 6 22.96 -10.33 8.95
N GLN A 7 23.14 -11.46 8.37
CA GLN A 7 23.92 -12.49 9.03
C GLN A 7 25.39 -12.16 8.96
N ASP A 8 26.09 -12.61 9.98
CA ASP A 8 27.53 -12.60 9.92
C ASP A 8 27.94 -13.44 8.72
N PRO A 9 28.70 -12.90 7.79
CA PRO A 9 29.08 -13.65 6.60
C PRO A 9 29.80 -14.95 6.91
N SER A 10 30.38 -15.06 8.10
CA SER A 10 31.07 -16.29 8.46
C SER A 10 30.14 -17.33 9.04
N SER A 11 28.90 -16.97 9.38
CA SER A 11 28.00 -17.89 10.07
C SER A 11 26.99 -18.55 9.15
N ALA A 12 26.73 -17.99 7.98
CA ALA A 12 25.76 -18.55 7.05
C ALA A 12 26.19 -18.26 5.64
N PRO A 13 25.81 -19.11 4.70
CA PRO A 13 26.12 -18.82 3.32
C PRO A 13 25.50 -17.51 2.91
N PHE A 14 26.31 -16.63 2.42
CA PHE A 14 25.83 -15.35 1.95
C PHE A 14 24.76 -15.53 0.87
N GLU A 15 24.94 -16.55 0.04
CA GLU A 15 23.99 -16.83 -1.03
C GLU A 15 22.61 -17.21 -0.49
N PHE A 16 22.59 -17.95 0.61
CA PHE A 16 21.30 -18.32 1.20
C PHE A 16 20.58 -17.10 1.75
N ASP A 17 21.30 -16.22 2.42
CA ASP A 17 20.70 -15.01 2.94
C ASP A 17 20.15 -14.14 1.82
N GLN A 18 20.90 -14.07 0.72
CA GLN A 18 20.46 -13.31 -0.43
C GLN A 18 19.20 -13.91 -1.04
N GLU A 19 19.15 -15.24 -1.13
CA GLU A 19 17.97 -15.90 -1.65
C GLU A 19 16.74 -15.65 -0.78
N VAL A 20 16.94 -15.65 0.54
CA VAL A 20 15.84 -15.35 1.45
C VAL A 20 15.32 -13.95 1.24
N CYS A 21 16.22 -12.99 1.10
CA CYS A 21 15.82 -11.61 0.87
C CYS A 21 15.08 -11.46 -0.46
N GLU A 22 15.55 -12.14 -1.49
CA GLU A 22 14.87 -12.11 -2.78
C GLU A 22 13.49 -12.71 -2.70
N LEU A 23 13.36 -13.81 -1.97
CA LEU A 23 12.06 -14.43 -1.79
C LEU A 23 11.08 -13.51 -1.09
N VAL A 24 11.54 -12.81 -0.06
CA VAL A 24 10.69 -11.85 0.64
C VAL A 24 10.23 -10.76 -0.32
N LEU A 25 11.14 -10.21 -1.11
CA LEU A 25 10.77 -9.16 -2.06
C LEU A 25 9.83 -9.67 -3.15
N ASP A 26 10.07 -10.88 -3.62
CA ASP A 26 9.25 -11.46 -4.68
C ASP A 26 7.83 -11.77 -4.22
N THR A 27 7.67 -12.11 -2.94
CA THR A 27 6.36 -12.52 -2.44
C THR A 27 5.65 -11.44 -1.65
N ALA A 28 6.32 -10.34 -1.37
CA ALA A 28 5.73 -9.26 -0.59
C ALA A 28 4.53 -8.65 -1.34
N PRO A 29 3.43 -8.39 -0.64
CA PRO A 29 2.33 -7.67 -1.27
C PRO A 29 2.77 -6.26 -1.62
N ARG A 30 2.15 -5.71 -2.65
CA ARG A 30 2.39 -4.30 -2.99
C ARG A 30 1.56 -3.43 -2.06
N MET A 31 2.16 -2.33 -1.63
CA MET A 31 1.45 -1.41 -0.75
C MET A 31 0.93 -0.20 -1.51
N PHE A 32 -0.19 0.29 -1.06
CA PHE A 32 -0.76 1.51 -1.61
C PHE A 32 -1.39 2.33 -0.50
N ALA A 33 -1.55 3.61 -0.77
CA ALA A 33 -2.33 4.48 0.09
C ALA A 33 -3.63 4.81 -0.61
N VAL A 34 -4.69 4.92 0.16
CA VAL A 34 -5.96 5.45 -0.36
C VAL A 34 -6.02 6.89 0.07
N MET A 35 -6.00 7.78 -0.91
CA MET A 35 -6.06 9.22 -0.66
C MET A 35 -7.49 9.69 -0.80
N GLN A 36 -7.92 10.53 0.12
CA GLN A 36 -9.18 11.24 -0.02
C GLN A 36 -8.85 12.69 -0.30
N GLU A 37 -9.55 13.25 -1.27
CA GLU A 37 -9.33 14.62 -1.68
C GLU A 37 -10.65 15.38 -1.56
N TYR A 38 -10.54 16.61 -1.10
CA TYR A 38 -11.69 17.45 -0.80
C TYR A 38 -11.51 18.79 -1.50
N ASP A 39 -12.62 19.40 -1.82
CA ASP A 39 -12.63 20.79 -2.31
C ASP A 39 -11.74 20.97 -3.53
N LEU A 40 -11.71 19.97 -4.41
CA LEU A 40 -10.87 20.03 -5.59
C LEU A 40 -11.22 21.15 -6.54
N GLU A 41 -12.46 21.63 -6.48
CA GLU A 41 -12.91 22.70 -7.38
C GLU A 41 -12.79 24.07 -6.75
N THR A 42 -12.15 24.15 -5.59
CA THR A 42 -11.96 25.42 -4.90
C THR A 42 -10.51 25.86 -4.97
N GLU A 43 -10.22 27.03 -4.42
CA GLU A 43 -8.85 27.54 -4.38
C GLU A 43 -7.99 26.81 -3.34
N ASP A 44 -8.62 26.08 -2.42
CA ASP A 44 -7.92 25.39 -1.35
C ASP A 44 -8.25 23.91 -1.34
N PRO A 45 -7.80 23.15 -2.34
CA PRO A 45 -7.98 21.71 -2.28
C PRO A 45 -7.19 21.11 -1.15
N ASP A 46 -7.72 20.05 -0.58
CA ASP A 46 -7.08 19.37 0.53
C ASP A 46 -7.06 17.88 0.26
N ALA A 47 -6.12 17.20 0.87
CA ALA A 47 -5.99 15.76 0.71
C ALA A 47 -5.42 15.13 1.96
N GLN A 48 -5.81 13.91 2.21
CA GLN A 48 -5.27 13.16 3.33
C GLN A 48 -5.22 11.68 2.99
N VAL A 49 -4.33 10.97 3.65
CA VAL A 49 -4.31 9.52 3.57
C VAL A 49 -5.46 9.00 4.43
N ALA A 50 -6.36 8.26 3.80
CA ALA A 50 -7.49 7.68 4.51
C ALA A 50 -7.19 6.27 4.99
N ALA A 51 -6.38 5.53 4.24
CA ALA A 51 -6.12 4.14 4.55
C ALA A 51 -4.86 3.67 3.85
N TRP A 52 -4.31 2.58 4.38
CA TRP A 52 -3.19 1.87 3.78
C TRP A 52 -3.68 0.51 3.33
N GLY A 53 -3.16 0.04 2.22
CA GLY A 53 -3.57 -1.25 1.70
C GLY A 53 -2.41 -2.10 1.25
N MET A 54 -2.66 -3.41 1.23
CA MET A 54 -1.72 -4.38 0.69
C MET A 54 -2.46 -5.18 -0.37
N ALA A 55 -1.88 -5.20 -1.57
CA ALA A 55 -2.45 -5.93 -2.69
C ALA A 55 -1.68 -7.24 -2.86
N HIS A 56 -2.42 -8.33 -2.81
CA HIS A 56 -1.84 -9.66 -2.97
C HIS A 56 -1.82 -10.07 -4.43
N GLU A 57 -1.04 -11.10 -4.72
CA GLU A 57 -0.85 -11.53 -6.08
C GLU A 57 -2.16 -11.97 -6.75
N ASP A 58 -3.08 -12.51 -5.98
CA ASP A 58 -4.37 -12.96 -6.50
C ASP A 58 -5.37 -11.82 -6.73
N GLY A 59 -4.96 -10.58 -6.49
CA GLY A 59 -5.81 -9.42 -6.70
C GLY A 59 -6.57 -8.96 -5.46
N ARG A 60 -6.61 -9.77 -4.43
CA ARG A 60 -7.28 -9.39 -3.19
C ARG A 60 -6.46 -8.37 -2.43
N VAL A 61 -7.14 -7.53 -1.68
CA VAL A 61 -6.45 -6.50 -0.92
C VAL A 61 -6.93 -6.48 0.52
N HIS A 62 -6.03 -6.10 1.40
CA HIS A 62 -6.35 -5.82 2.79
C HIS A 62 -6.11 -4.35 3.03
N VAL A 63 -7.07 -3.68 3.64
CA VAL A 63 -7.03 -2.24 3.83
C VAL A 63 -7.24 -1.92 5.31
N ILE A 64 -6.42 -1.02 5.81
CA ILE A 64 -6.51 -0.58 7.21
C ILE A 64 -6.66 0.93 7.20
N SER A 65 -7.70 1.43 7.86
CA SER A 65 -7.86 2.88 7.97
C SER A 65 -6.68 3.49 8.70
N VAL A 66 -6.42 4.74 8.42
CA VAL A 66 -5.25 5.41 9.01
C VAL A 66 -5.31 5.44 10.54
N SER A 67 -6.51 5.43 11.09
CA SER A 67 -6.69 5.35 12.55
C SER A 67 -6.41 3.96 13.10
N GLY A 68 -6.38 2.95 12.22
CA GLY A 68 -6.23 1.56 12.66
C GLY A 68 -7.51 0.92 13.13
N ALA A 69 -8.60 1.66 13.19
CA ALA A 69 -9.83 1.16 13.78
C ALA A 69 -10.64 0.27 12.84
N VAL A 70 -10.45 0.43 11.55
CA VAL A 70 -11.23 -0.30 10.57
C VAL A 70 -10.28 -1.07 9.66
N THR A 71 -10.54 -2.37 9.52
CA THR A 71 -9.83 -3.19 8.55
C THR A 71 -10.86 -3.84 7.65
N MET A 72 -10.49 -4.06 6.40
CA MET A 72 -11.40 -4.74 5.49
C MET A 72 -10.60 -5.53 4.46
N SER A 73 -11.21 -6.61 4.00
CA SER A 73 -10.69 -7.41 2.91
C SER A 73 -11.58 -7.16 1.70
N LEU A 74 -10.97 -6.82 0.60
CA LEU A 74 -11.70 -6.49 -0.61
C LEU A 74 -11.18 -7.31 -1.77
N GLY A 75 -12.00 -7.44 -2.81
CA GLY A 75 -11.62 -8.21 -3.98
C GLY A 75 -10.70 -7.49 -4.94
N SER A 76 -10.56 -6.18 -4.80
CA SER A 76 -9.70 -5.42 -5.69
C SER A 76 -9.37 -4.07 -5.05
N PRO A 77 -8.27 -3.45 -5.49
CA PRO A 77 -7.94 -2.10 -4.99
C PRO A 77 -8.99 -1.06 -5.34
N GLU A 78 -9.64 -1.22 -6.48
CA GLU A 78 -10.68 -0.27 -6.91
C GLU A 78 -11.86 -0.25 -5.95
N ARG A 79 -12.11 -1.35 -5.28
CA ARG A 79 -13.15 -1.38 -4.26
C ARG A 79 -12.84 -0.46 -3.10
N ALA A 80 -11.56 -0.32 -2.76
CA ALA A 80 -11.16 0.62 -1.71
C ALA A 80 -11.42 2.05 -2.17
N VAL A 81 -11.11 2.35 -3.41
CA VAL A 81 -11.38 3.67 -3.96
C VAL A 81 -12.86 3.97 -3.89
N TRP A 82 -13.68 3.02 -4.31
CA TRP A 82 -15.13 3.21 -4.27
C TRP A 82 -15.60 3.45 -2.84
N HIS A 83 -15.10 2.65 -1.91
CA HIS A 83 -15.52 2.75 -0.51
C HIS A 83 -15.21 4.13 0.08
N TYR A 84 -14.02 4.62 -0.18
CA TYR A 84 -13.57 5.88 0.42
C TYR A 84 -13.96 7.10 -0.37
N GLY A 85 -14.41 6.95 -1.60
CA GLY A 85 -14.79 8.07 -2.46
C GLY A 85 -16.26 8.23 -2.70
N ARG A 86 -17.10 7.42 -2.07
CA ARG A 86 -18.54 7.46 -2.39
C ARG A 86 -19.29 8.58 -1.69
N ARG A 87 -18.65 9.24 -0.73
CA ARG A 87 -19.29 10.34 -0.05
C ARG A 87 -19.27 11.56 -0.97
N LYS A 88 -20.36 12.31 -0.94
CA LYS A 88 -20.46 13.50 -1.75
C LYS A 88 -19.37 14.49 -1.38
N GLY A 89 -18.73 15.08 -2.38
CA GLY A 89 -17.69 16.07 -2.14
C GLY A 89 -16.33 15.48 -1.88
N VAL A 90 -16.21 14.16 -1.89
CA VAL A 90 -14.94 13.48 -1.62
C VAL A 90 -14.56 12.67 -2.85
N SER A 91 -13.32 12.82 -3.28
CA SER A 91 -12.75 11.95 -4.31
C SER A 91 -11.71 11.06 -3.67
N ALA A 92 -11.57 9.86 -4.17
CA ALA A 92 -10.56 8.96 -3.68
C ALA A 92 -9.70 8.45 -4.83
N ARG A 93 -8.44 8.20 -4.54
CA ARG A 93 -7.52 7.62 -5.52
C ARG A 93 -6.47 6.81 -4.81
N LEU A 94 -5.85 5.93 -5.56
CA LEU A 94 -4.77 5.09 -5.04
C LEU A 94 -3.43 5.72 -5.37
N VAL A 95 -2.51 5.60 -4.44
CA VAL A 95 -1.12 5.96 -4.66
C VAL A 95 -0.30 4.74 -4.32
N TRP A 96 0.32 4.14 -5.31
CA TRP A 96 1.10 2.93 -5.12
C TRP A 96 2.50 3.26 -4.68
N LEU A 97 3.02 2.47 -3.73
CA LEU A 97 4.40 2.62 -3.31
C LEU A 97 5.28 1.74 -4.18
N ALA A 98 6.37 2.32 -4.67
CA ALA A 98 7.33 1.55 -5.45
C ALA A 98 8.40 1.03 -4.50
N PRO A 99 8.66 -0.27 -4.49
CA PRO A 99 9.65 -0.83 -3.58
C PRO A 99 11.04 -0.24 -3.83
N GLY A 100 11.67 0.14 -2.75
CA GLY A 100 13.09 0.50 -2.77
C GLY A 100 13.45 1.82 -3.39
N ALA A 101 12.51 2.54 -3.95
CA ALA A 101 12.82 3.76 -4.68
C ALA A 101 12.28 5.02 -4.04
N GLY A 102 11.43 4.90 -3.05
CA GLY A 102 10.73 6.06 -2.53
C GLY A 102 9.80 6.72 -3.53
N ALA A 103 9.67 6.11 -4.70
CA ALA A 103 8.78 6.61 -5.73
C ALA A 103 7.43 5.92 -5.63
N PHE A 104 6.43 6.53 -6.20
CA PHE A 104 5.10 5.95 -6.18
C PHE A 104 4.36 6.32 -7.44
N THR A 105 3.37 5.51 -7.78
CA THR A 105 2.53 5.70 -8.94
C THR A 105 1.13 6.03 -8.48
N ARG A 106 0.55 7.02 -9.11
CA ARG A 106 -0.78 7.46 -8.79
C ARG A 106 -1.77 6.77 -9.72
N VAL A 107 -2.87 6.28 -9.15
CA VAL A 107 -3.91 5.62 -9.93
C VAL A 107 -5.22 6.33 -9.63
N GLU A 108 -5.83 6.88 -10.67
CA GLU A 108 -7.11 7.55 -10.53
C GLU A 108 -8.24 6.56 -10.36
N ALA A 109 -9.25 6.96 -9.61
CA ALA A 109 -10.47 6.19 -9.56
C ALA A 109 -11.16 6.27 -10.92
N ALA A 110 -11.57 5.14 -11.40
CA ALA A 110 -12.25 5.10 -12.68
C ALA A 110 -13.71 5.56 -12.52
#